data_e97731d0d62c81fbff262363d978d1d4
#
_entry.id   e97731d0d62c81fbff262363d978d1d4
#
_cell.length_a   1.000
_cell.length_b   1.000
_cell.length_c   1.000
_cell.angle_alpha   90.00
_cell.angle_beta   90.00
_cell.angle_gamma   90.00
#
_symmetry.space_group_name_H-M   'P 1'
#
loop_
_entity.id
_entity.type
_entity.pdbx_description
1 polymer ?
#
loop_
_entity_poly.entity_id
_entity_poly.type
_entity_poly.pdbx_seq_one_letter_code
_entity_poly.pdbx_strand_id
1 'polypeptide(L)'
;RAFAMLNETERPPTHYLGMDCIDALVFIRPGNVVTISAHSGVGKTAFVLCAILNLIDKLKPWFVSLEMPADELITRALCQLARIDIQDAMEGHLSDAEKQRLAQAAIDHSPQLSRIDIDDSGWMSIDVFMAKAEHKVRNEGVGLIVVDYAQLMEADRKTFPNEALQNEAISKGIRATARRLKVPIL
;
A
#
# COMPACT_ATOMS: atom_id res chain seq x y z
N ARG A 1 27.14 -12.57 11.31
CA ARG A 1 25.90 -11.81 10.94
C ARG A 1 24.90 -11.71 12.10
N ALA A 2 24.65 -12.79 12.88
CA ALA A 2 23.69 -12.74 14.01
C ALA A 2 24.13 -11.77 15.13
N PHE A 3 25.43 -11.65 15.43
CA PHE A 3 25.95 -10.74 16.45
C PHE A 3 25.88 -9.23 16.04
N ALA A 4 25.97 -8.93 14.74
CA ALA A 4 25.83 -7.57 14.24
C ALA A 4 24.44 -6.97 14.45
N MET A 5 23.40 -7.83 14.48
CA MET A 5 22.01 -7.40 14.74
C MET A 5 21.75 -7.00 16.20
N LEU A 6 22.68 -7.26 17.12
CA LEU A 6 22.55 -6.84 18.52
C LEU A 6 23.02 -5.39 18.76
N ASN A 7 23.79 -4.82 17.83
CA ASN A 7 24.19 -3.43 17.89
C ASN A 7 23.08 -2.54 17.32
N GLU A 8 22.60 -1.57 18.07
CA GLU A 8 21.53 -0.66 17.65
C GLU A 8 21.83 0.09 16.34
N THR A 9 23.09 0.37 16.06
CA THR A 9 23.57 1.06 14.86
C THR A 9 23.47 0.22 13.57
N GLU A 10 23.32 -1.10 13.67
CA GLU A 10 23.22 -2.00 12.49
C GLU A 10 21.84 -2.60 12.28
N ARG A 11 20.86 -2.23 13.11
CA ARG A 11 19.48 -2.70 12.92
C ARG A 11 18.87 -2.03 11.68
N PRO A 12 18.23 -2.79 10.79
CA PRO A 12 17.51 -2.18 9.67
C PRO A 12 16.42 -1.25 10.20
N PRO A 13 16.15 -0.12 9.53
CA PRO A 13 15.12 0.82 9.94
C PRO A 13 13.79 0.07 10.11
N THR A 14 13.11 0.34 11.21
CA THR A 14 11.79 -0.21 11.49
C THR A 14 10.79 0.92 11.38
N HIS A 15 9.74 0.69 10.60
CA HIS A 15 8.64 1.63 10.43
C HIS A 15 7.39 1.06 11.07
N TYR A 16 6.62 1.94 11.68
CA TYR A 16 5.37 1.62 12.36
C TYR A 16 4.20 2.14 11.55
N LEU A 17 3.10 1.40 11.58
CA LEU A 17 1.86 1.76 10.85
C LEU A 17 1.15 2.96 11.47
N GLY A 18 1.54 3.37 12.69
CA GLY A 18 0.92 4.46 13.43
C GLY A 18 -0.36 4.04 14.16
N MET A 19 -0.46 2.76 14.48
CA MET A 19 -1.58 2.17 15.21
C MET A 19 -1.02 1.32 16.36
N ASP A 20 -1.03 1.85 17.58
CA ASP A 20 -0.34 1.27 18.74
C ASP A 20 -0.62 -0.22 18.97
N CYS A 21 -1.88 -0.64 18.85
CA CYS A 21 -2.27 -2.03 19.03
C CYS A 21 -1.72 -2.97 17.95
N ILE A 22 -1.49 -2.46 16.74
CA ILE A 22 -0.91 -3.22 15.62
C ILE A 22 0.60 -3.14 15.68
N ASP A 23 1.15 -1.96 15.95
CA ASP A 23 2.59 -1.70 16.00
C ASP A 23 3.29 -2.47 17.12
N ALA A 24 2.55 -2.89 18.14
CA ALA A 24 3.04 -3.82 19.16
C ALA A 24 3.27 -5.24 18.61
N LEU A 25 2.63 -5.61 17.52
CA LEU A 25 2.66 -6.97 16.94
C LEU A 25 3.35 -7.01 15.58
N VAL A 26 3.21 -5.97 14.78
CA VAL A 26 3.69 -5.91 13.40
C VAL A 26 4.49 -4.63 13.18
N PHE A 27 5.63 -4.79 12.57
CA PHE A 27 6.48 -3.67 12.13
C PHE A 27 6.98 -3.89 10.71
N ILE A 28 7.11 -2.79 9.99
CA ILE A 28 7.53 -2.78 8.60
C ILE A 28 9.04 -2.62 8.53
N ARG A 29 9.71 -3.56 7.89
CA ARG A 29 11.16 -3.54 7.64
C ARG A 29 11.48 -3.75 6.17
N PRO A 30 12.60 -3.20 5.69
CA PRO A 30 13.08 -3.49 4.34
C PRO A 30 13.15 -4.99 4.06
N GLY A 31 12.54 -5.42 2.96
CA GLY A 31 12.50 -6.82 2.54
C GLY A 31 11.39 -7.68 3.17
N ASN A 32 10.55 -7.12 4.04
CA ASN A 32 9.39 -7.81 4.60
C ASN A 32 8.17 -7.67 3.70
N VAL A 33 7.31 -8.68 3.74
CA VAL A 33 5.95 -8.62 3.21
C VAL A 33 4.99 -8.74 4.39
N VAL A 34 4.07 -7.80 4.51
CA VAL A 34 2.98 -7.83 5.49
C VAL A 34 1.69 -8.07 4.73
N THR A 35 1.01 -9.16 5.04
CA THR A 35 -0.26 -9.50 4.39
C THR A 35 -1.43 -9.17 5.32
N ILE A 36 -2.38 -8.39 4.80
CA ILE A 36 -3.62 -8.03 5.48
C ILE A 36 -4.73 -8.86 4.85
N SER A 37 -5.37 -9.71 5.64
CA SER A 37 -6.47 -10.57 5.20
C SER A 37 -7.72 -10.27 6.01
N ALA A 38 -8.83 -10.02 5.30
CA ALA A 38 -10.15 -9.84 5.89
C ALA A 38 -11.23 -10.11 4.82
N HIS A 39 -12.46 -10.35 5.25
CA HIS A 39 -13.59 -10.43 4.33
C HIS A 39 -13.80 -9.12 3.54
N SER A 40 -14.48 -9.20 2.41
CA SER A 40 -14.86 -8.01 1.65
C SER A 40 -15.70 -7.06 2.52
N GLY A 41 -15.52 -5.75 2.33
CA GLY A 41 -16.28 -4.71 3.03
C GLY A 41 -15.84 -4.41 4.48
N VAL A 42 -14.89 -5.16 5.07
CA VAL A 42 -14.43 -4.95 6.47
C VAL A 42 -13.48 -3.74 6.61
N GLY A 43 -13.03 -3.15 5.50
CA GLY A 43 -12.18 -1.96 5.54
C GLY A 43 -10.69 -2.21 5.33
N LYS A 44 -10.28 -3.27 4.58
CA LYS A 44 -8.88 -3.51 4.23
C LYS A 44 -8.20 -2.29 3.63
N THR A 45 -8.78 -1.74 2.58
CA THR A 45 -8.26 -0.56 1.88
C THR A 45 -8.20 0.66 2.80
N ALA A 46 -9.21 0.86 3.65
CA ALA A 46 -9.21 1.95 4.64
C ALA A 46 -8.04 1.81 5.63
N PHE A 47 -7.77 0.59 6.11
CA PHE A 47 -6.63 0.30 6.98
C PHE A 47 -5.30 0.58 6.27
N VAL A 48 -5.15 0.13 5.03
CA VAL A 48 -3.94 0.34 4.22
C VAL A 48 -3.71 1.82 3.94
N LEU A 49 -4.75 2.58 3.61
CA LEU A 49 -4.66 4.03 3.43
C LEU A 49 -4.21 4.73 4.73
N CYS A 50 -4.76 4.35 5.89
CA CYS A 50 -4.31 4.86 7.18
C CYS A 50 -2.82 4.60 7.42
N ALA A 51 -2.36 3.39 7.12
CA ALA A 51 -0.95 3.03 7.23
C ALA A 51 -0.06 3.86 6.29
N ILE A 52 -0.49 4.06 5.04
CA ILE A 52 0.23 4.88 4.06
C ILE A 52 0.32 6.33 4.54
N LEU A 53 -0.79 6.92 4.98
CA LEU A 53 -0.82 8.31 5.47
C LEU A 53 0.15 8.53 6.64
N ASN A 54 0.34 7.54 7.51
CA ASN A 54 1.30 7.61 8.61
C ASN A 54 2.76 7.40 8.16
N LEU A 55 2.98 6.77 7.02
CA LEU A 55 4.31 6.43 6.50
C LEU A 55 4.81 7.35 5.38
N ILE A 56 3.91 8.09 4.74
CA ILE A 56 4.18 8.82 3.50
C ILE A 56 5.29 9.86 3.63
N ASP A 57 5.49 10.44 4.81
CA ASP A 57 6.56 11.41 5.04
C ASP A 57 7.95 10.75 5.18
N LYS A 58 7.97 9.45 5.52
CA LYS A 58 9.19 8.66 5.70
C LYS A 58 9.52 7.81 4.50
N LEU A 59 8.50 7.32 3.82
CA LEU A 59 8.60 6.40 2.69
C LEU A 59 7.76 6.92 1.54
N LYS A 60 8.30 6.98 0.33
CA LYS A 60 7.52 7.26 -0.88
C LYS A 60 6.74 5.98 -1.23
N PRO A 61 5.39 5.98 -1.15
CA PRO A 61 4.61 4.79 -1.48
C PRO A 61 4.34 4.69 -2.98
N TRP A 62 4.44 3.46 -3.51
CA TRP A 62 3.85 3.07 -4.79
C TRP A 62 2.67 2.15 -4.49
N PHE A 63 1.47 2.58 -4.86
CA PHE A 63 0.21 1.87 -4.65
C PHE A 63 -0.26 1.21 -5.94
N VAL A 64 -0.24 -0.11 -5.99
CA VAL A 64 -0.81 -0.89 -7.07
C VAL A 64 -2.26 -1.20 -6.71
N SER A 65 -3.18 -0.49 -7.34
CA SER A 65 -4.62 -0.66 -7.16
C SER A 65 -5.19 -1.46 -8.32
N LEU A 66 -5.61 -2.67 -8.06
CA LEU A 66 -6.18 -3.55 -9.07
C LEU A 66 -7.72 -3.60 -9.01
N GLU A 67 -8.30 -3.04 -7.95
CA GLU A 67 -9.75 -3.03 -7.73
C GLU A 67 -10.37 -1.65 -7.92
N MET A 68 -9.67 -0.59 -7.51
CA MET A 68 -10.23 0.77 -7.45
C MET A 68 -9.43 1.75 -8.31
N PRO A 69 -10.09 2.72 -8.95
CA PRO A 69 -9.40 3.82 -9.63
C PRO A 69 -8.73 4.78 -8.63
N ALA A 70 -7.72 5.51 -9.12
CA ALA A 70 -6.89 6.39 -8.30
C ALA A 70 -7.71 7.53 -7.64
N ASP A 71 -8.68 8.09 -8.35
CA ASP A 71 -9.55 9.15 -7.83
C ASP A 71 -10.39 8.69 -6.64
N GLU A 72 -10.90 7.46 -6.66
CA GLU A 72 -11.62 6.89 -5.53
C GLU A 72 -10.68 6.68 -4.33
N LEU A 73 -9.46 6.17 -4.55
CA LEU A 73 -8.48 6.01 -3.47
C LEU A 73 -8.11 7.34 -2.82
N ILE A 74 -7.89 8.38 -3.60
CA ILE A 74 -7.59 9.72 -3.08
C ILE A 74 -8.79 10.30 -2.34
N THR A 75 -10.02 10.10 -2.87
CA THR A 75 -11.25 10.52 -2.16
C THR A 75 -11.37 9.84 -0.81
N ARG A 76 -11.12 8.52 -0.72
CA ARG A 76 -11.11 7.77 0.54
C ARG A 76 -10.06 8.29 1.51
N ALA A 77 -8.86 8.59 1.05
CA ALA A 77 -7.80 9.17 1.86
C ALA A 77 -8.20 10.56 2.41
N LEU A 78 -8.78 11.41 1.58
CA LEU A 78 -9.29 12.71 1.99
C LEU A 78 -10.42 12.62 3.01
N CYS A 79 -11.37 11.69 2.83
CA CYS A 79 -12.45 11.45 3.78
C CYS A 79 -11.91 11.00 5.14
N GLN A 80 -10.88 10.15 5.18
CA GLN A 80 -10.22 9.77 6.43
C GLN A 80 -9.57 10.96 7.13
N LEU A 81 -8.84 11.80 6.37
CA LEU A 81 -8.19 13.00 6.91
C LEU A 81 -9.21 14.03 7.42
N ALA A 82 -10.31 14.21 6.70
CA ALA A 82 -11.41 15.11 7.08
C ALA A 82 -12.34 14.53 8.15
N ARG A 83 -12.21 13.24 8.52
CA ARG A 83 -13.12 12.50 9.40
C ARG A 83 -14.57 12.54 8.90
N ILE A 84 -14.75 12.18 7.65
CA ILE A 84 -16.04 12.15 6.94
C ILE A 84 -16.31 10.70 6.56
N ASP A 85 -17.58 10.28 6.63
CA ASP A 85 -17.98 8.98 6.13
C ASP A 85 -17.84 8.96 4.60
N ILE A 86 -17.17 7.92 4.09
CA ILE A 86 -16.93 7.79 2.65
C ILE A 86 -18.23 7.54 1.89
N GLN A 87 -19.20 6.84 2.48
CA GLN A 87 -20.46 6.54 1.82
C GLN A 87 -21.27 7.82 1.62
N ASP A 88 -21.36 8.67 2.66
CA ASP A 88 -22.02 9.99 2.55
C ASP A 88 -21.34 10.87 1.48
N ALA A 89 -20.00 10.80 1.39
CA ALA A 89 -19.26 11.55 0.38
C ALA A 89 -19.58 11.06 -1.04
N MET A 90 -19.59 9.73 -1.26
CA MET A 90 -19.86 9.14 -2.56
C MET A 90 -21.32 9.31 -3.01
N GLU A 91 -22.27 9.31 -2.08
CA GLU A 91 -23.70 9.50 -2.34
C GLU A 91 -24.09 10.99 -2.42
N GLY A 92 -23.18 11.91 -2.11
CA GLY A 92 -23.44 13.35 -2.16
C GLY A 92 -24.26 13.88 -0.98
N HIS A 93 -24.33 13.15 0.13
CA HIS A 93 -25.12 13.47 1.33
C HIS A 93 -24.40 14.37 2.33
N LEU A 94 -23.24 14.95 1.95
CA LEU A 94 -22.46 15.81 2.82
C LEU A 94 -23.19 17.14 3.14
N SER A 95 -23.22 17.50 4.40
CA SER A 95 -23.59 18.83 4.87
C SER A 95 -22.57 19.87 4.38
N ASP A 96 -22.94 21.14 4.40
CA ASP A 96 -22.04 22.23 3.98
C ASP A 96 -20.79 22.32 4.88
N ALA A 97 -20.91 22.01 6.17
CA ALA A 97 -19.77 21.94 7.07
C ALA A 97 -18.80 20.79 6.71
N GLU A 98 -19.33 19.65 6.28
CA GLU A 98 -18.51 18.51 5.82
C GLU A 98 -17.84 18.79 4.50
N LYS A 99 -18.53 19.41 3.55
CA LYS A 99 -17.95 19.88 2.30
C LYS A 99 -16.78 20.84 2.55
N GLN A 100 -16.93 21.76 3.48
CA GLN A 100 -15.85 22.69 3.86
C GLN A 100 -14.66 21.93 4.48
N ARG A 101 -14.90 20.97 5.40
CA ARG A 101 -13.81 20.15 5.97
C ARG A 101 -13.10 19.34 4.91
N LEU A 102 -13.82 18.75 3.96
CA LEU A 102 -13.24 17.96 2.87
C LEU A 102 -12.39 18.85 1.94
N ALA A 103 -12.90 20.03 1.60
CA ALA A 103 -12.15 21.00 0.79
C ALA A 103 -10.88 21.48 1.51
N GLN A 104 -10.98 21.75 2.81
CA GLN A 104 -9.81 22.14 3.59
C GLN A 104 -8.79 21.02 3.69
N ALA A 105 -9.22 19.77 3.92
CA ALA A 105 -8.33 18.60 3.92
C ALA A 105 -7.63 18.42 2.58
N ALA A 106 -8.33 18.66 1.46
CA ALA A 106 -7.73 18.60 0.14
C ALA A 106 -6.63 19.65 -0.04
N ILE A 107 -6.82 20.88 0.45
CA ILE A 107 -5.82 21.94 0.39
C ILE A 107 -4.61 21.59 1.27
N ASP A 108 -4.86 21.21 2.53
CA ASP A 108 -3.82 20.99 3.52
C ASP A 108 -2.94 19.77 3.21
N HIS A 109 -3.52 18.71 2.64
CA HIS A 109 -2.86 17.43 2.40
C HIS A 109 -2.50 17.14 0.94
N SER A 110 -2.84 18.03 -0.01
CA SER A 110 -2.49 17.85 -1.43
C SER A 110 -0.99 17.59 -1.66
N PRO A 111 -0.04 18.32 -1.04
CA PRO A 111 1.38 18.06 -1.22
C PRO A 111 1.82 16.68 -0.70
N GLN A 112 1.16 16.21 0.37
CA GLN A 112 1.43 14.90 0.96
C GLN A 112 0.85 13.80 0.07
N LEU A 113 -0.41 13.92 -0.34
CA LEU A 113 -1.11 12.92 -1.16
C LEU A 113 -0.48 12.78 -2.56
N SER A 114 0.05 13.87 -3.13
CA SER A 114 0.76 13.83 -4.42
C SER A 114 2.04 12.99 -4.42
N ARG A 115 2.53 12.58 -3.24
CA ARG A 115 3.67 11.67 -3.11
C ARG A 115 3.29 10.20 -3.28
N ILE A 116 2.00 9.87 -3.23
CA ILE A 116 1.52 8.52 -3.51
C ILE A 116 1.55 8.32 -5.01
N ASP A 117 2.38 7.40 -5.46
CA ASP A 117 2.42 6.98 -6.86
C ASP A 117 1.41 5.84 -7.03
N ILE A 118 0.30 6.09 -7.74
CA ILE A 118 -0.80 5.14 -7.89
C ILE A 118 -0.76 4.53 -9.29
N ASP A 119 -0.75 3.21 -9.36
CA ASP A 119 -0.94 2.43 -10.59
C ASP A 119 -2.30 1.73 -10.50
N ASP A 120 -3.30 2.29 -11.17
CA ASP A 120 -4.68 1.82 -11.22
C ASP A 120 -5.02 1.16 -12.56
N SER A 121 -4.03 0.51 -13.18
CA SER A 121 -4.20 -0.14 -14.50
C SER A 121 -5.25 -1.27 -14.53
N GLY A 122 -5.77 -1.69 -13.36
CA GLY A 122 -6.81 -2.71 -13.22
C GLY A 122 -6.35 -4.13 -13.53
N TRP A 123 -5.17 -4.28 -14.13
CA TRP A 123 -4.55 -5.55 -14.46
C TRP A 123 -3.03 -5.49 -14.32
N MET A 124 -2.43 -6.51 -13.72
CA MET A 124 -0.98 -6.62 -13.62
C MET A 124 -0.54 -8.08 -13.49
N SER A 125 0.37 -8.53 -14.37
CA SER A 125 1.04 -9.80 -14.15
C SER A 125 2.17 -9.66 -13.15
N ILE A 126 2.53 -10.78 -12.49
CA ILE A 126 3.63 -10.80 -11.53
C ILE A 126 4.96 -10.37 -12.16
N ASP A 127 5.21 -10.71 -13.41
CA ASP A 127 6.45 -10.32 -14.12
C ASP A 127 6.48 -8.81 -14.39
N VAL A 128 5.35 -8.22 -14.81
CA VAL A 128 5.21 -6.78 -15.00
C VAL A 128 5.36 -6.05 -13.66
N PHE A 129 4.75 -6.57 -12.59
CA PHE A 129 4.92 -6.03 -11.25
C PHE A 129 6.40 -6.01 -10.83
N MET A 130 7.11 -7.12 -11.00
CA MET A 130 8.52 -7.23 -10.62
C MET A 130 9.40 -6.24 -11.38
N ALA A 131 9.14 -6.05 -12.68
CA ALA A 131 9.88 -5.10 -13.52
C ALA A 131 9.57 -3.64 -13.13
N LYS A 132 8.29 -3.29 -12.96
CA LYS A 132 7.87 -1.96 -12.51
C LYS A 132 8.42 -1.65 -11.11
N ALA A 133 8.34 -2.59 -10.16
CA ALA A 133 8.87 -2.43 -8.82
C ALA A 133 10.37 -2.12 -8.83
N GLU A 134 11.14 -2.83 -9.64
CA GLU A 134 12.57 -2.56 -9.78
C GLU A 134 12.84 -1.15 -10.30
N HIS A 135 12.12 -0.73 -11.34
CA HIS A 135 12.23 0.62 -11.90
C HIS A 135 11.86 1.69 -10.86
N LYS A 136 10.71 1.55 -10.22
CA LYS A 136 10.18 2.49 -9.22
C LYS A 136 11.10 2.66 -8.01
N VAL A 137 11.62 1.56 -7.49
CA VAL A 137 12.53 1.61 -6.34
C VAL A 137 13.88 2.22 -6.73
N ARG A 138 14.48 1.80 -7.86
CA ARG A 138 15.82 2.24 -8.24
C ARG A 138 15.88 3.65 -8.80
N ASN A 139 14.88 4.05 -9.58
CA ASN A 139 14.92 5.30 -10.34
C ASN A 139 14.03 6.39 -9.74
N GLU A 140 12.99 6.04 -9.01
CA GLU A 140 12.03 7.00 -8.48
C GLU A 140 12.04 7.09 -6.95
N GLY A 141 12.85 6.27 -6.26
CA GLY A 141 13.02 6.31 -4.81
C GLY A 141 11.83 5.80 -4.02
N VAL A 142 11.04 4.88 -4.59
CA VAL A 142 9.94 4.21 -3.86
C VAL A 142 10.51 3.43 -2.68
N GLY A 143 9.98 3.70 -1.49
CA GLY A 143 10.40 3.08 -0.24
C GLY A 143 9.36 2.15 0.40
N LEU A 144 8.14 2.13 -0.13
CA LEU A 144 7.04 1.27 0.27
C LEU A 144 6.24 0.86 -0.97
N ILE A 145 5.93 -0.41 -1.09
CA ILE A 145 5.02 -0.90 -2.15
C ILE A 145 3.75 -1.42 -1.48
N VAL A 146 2.61 -1.10 -2.06
CA VAL A 146 1.29 -1.58 -1.64
C VAL A 146 0.61 -2.26 -2.80
N VAL A 147 -0.01 -3.42 -2.56
CA VAL A 147 -0.77 -4.17 -3.57
C VAL A 147 -2.17 -4.44 -3.05
N ASP A 148 -3.17 -3.78 -3.61
CA ASP A 148 -4.56 -3.95 -3.22
C ASP A 148 -5.40 -4.43 -4.45
N TYR A 149 -5.66 -5.68 -4.56
CA TYR A 149 -5.19 -6.82 -3.76
C TYR A 149 -4.53 -7.88 -4.66
N ALA A 150 -3.58 -8.60 -4.10
CA ALA A 150 -2.70 -9.49 -4.85
C ALA A 150 -3.41 -10.63 -5.62
N GLN A 151 -4.62 -11.05 -5.22
CA GLN A 151 -5.39 -12.08 -5.91
C GLN A 151 -5.91 -11.65 -7.29
N LEU A 152 -5.92 -10.34 -7.59
CA LEU A 152 -6.24 -9.82 -8.93
C LEU A 152 -5.02 -9.79 -9.86
N MET A 153 -3.83 -10.09 -9.34
CA MET A 153 -2.66 -10.27 -10.19
C MET A 153 -2.75 -11.58 -10.96
N GLU A 154 -2.07 -11.61 -12.10
CA GLU A 154 -1.99 -12.80 -12.94
C GLU A 154 -0.57 -13.39 -12.96
N ALA A 155 -0.50 -14.71 -13.08
CA ALA A 155 0.71 -15.44 -13.44
C ALA A 155 0.49 -16.19 -14.77
N ASP A 156 1.57 -16.52 -15.48
CA ASP A 156 1.46 -17.19 -16.78
C ASP A 156 0.70 -18.52 -16.67
N ARG A 157 -0.47 -18.57 -17.27
CA ARG A 157 -1.37 -19.75 -17.26
C ARG A 157 -0.78 -20.97 -17.94
N LYS A 158 0.19 -20.80 -18.85
CA LYS A 158 0.88 -21.92 -19.50
C LYS A 158 1.82 -22.60 -18.53
N THR A 159 2.51 -21.82 -17.70
CA THR A 159 3.41 -22.31 -16.67
C THR A 159 2.68 -22.73 -15.41
N PHE A 160 1.60 -22.03 -15.05
CA PHE A 160 0.80 -22.23 -13.82
C PHE A 160 -0.66 -22.51 -14.18
N PRO A 161 -1.02 -23.77 -14.48
CA PRO A 161 -2.31 -24.11 -15.09
C PRO A 161 -3.51 -24.03 -14.15
N ASN A 162 -3.31 -23.93 -12.85
CA ASN A 162 -4.40 -23.80 -11.88
C ASN A 162 -4.19 -22.60 -10.96
N GLU A 163 -5.28 -22.10 -10.37
CA GLU A 163 -5.32 -20.91 -9.53
C GLU A 163 -4.39 -21.02 -8.30
N ALA A 164 -4.30 -22.19 -7.68
CA ALA A 164 -3.42 -22.39 -6.53
C ALA A 164 -1.95 -22.18 -6.87
N LEU A 165 -1.50 -22.70 -8.02
CA LEU A 165 -0.14 -22.50 -8.51
C LEU A 165 0.12 -21.04 -8.93
N GLN A 166 -0.89 -20.37 -9.52
CA GLN A 166 -0.79 -18.95 -9.85
C GLN A 166 -0.63 -18.11 -8.58
N ASN A 167 -1.47 -18.32 -7.57
CA ASN A 167 -1.39 -17.63 -6.28
C ASN A 167 -0.05 -17.89 -5.56
N GLU A 168 0.48 -19.11 -5.66
CA GLU A 168 1.79 -19.44 -5.13
C GLU A 168 2.90 -18.68 -5.86
N ALA A 169 2.86 -18.62 -7.21
CA ALA A 169 3.82 -17.88 -8.02
C ALA A 169 3.79 -16.37 -7.71
N ILE A 170 2.60 -15.78 -7.62
CA ILE A 170 2.40 -14.38 -7.24
C ILE A 170 3.00 -14.10 -5.85
N SER A 171 2.66 -14.92 -4.86
CA SER A 171 3.18 -14.77 -3.49
C SER A 171 4.69 -14.93 -3.41
N LYS A 172 5.28 -15.84 -4.19
CA LYS A 172 6.74 -16.02 -4.30
C LYS A 172 7.38 -14.81 -4.98
N GLY A 173 6.80 -14.31 -6.06
CA GLY A 173 7.27 -13.13 -6.79
C GLY A 173 7.28 -11.88 -5.91
N ILE A 174 6.20 -11.61 -5.19
CA ILE A 174 6.11 -10.48 -4.25
C ILE A 174 7.20 -10.59 -3.17
N ARG A 175 7.36 -11.75 -2.54
CA ARG A 175 8.40 -11.97 -1.52
C ARG A 175 9.82 -11.84 -2.08
N ALA A 176 10.07 -12.36 -3.26
CA ALA A 176 11.36 -12.21 -3.93
C ALA A 176 11.69 -10.74 -4.22
N THR A 177 10.68 -9.98 -4.68
CA THR A 177 10.79 -8.55 -4.97
C THR A 177 11.14 -7.76 -3.70
N ALA A 178 10.39 -7.95 -2.61
CA ALA A 178 10.65 -7.29 -1.33
C ALA A 178 12.10 -7.51 -0.87
N ARG A 179 12.55 -8.76 -0.87
CA ARG A 179 13.91 -9.14 -0.43
C ARG A 179 15.00 -8.58 -1.34
N ARG A 180 14.82 -8.67 -2.67
CA ARG A 180 15.79 -8.22 -3.66
C ARG A 180 15.97 -6.71 -3.63
N LEU A 181 14.87 -5.97 -3.56
CA LEU A 181 14.87 -4.51 -3.57
C LEU A 181 15.06 -3.91 -2.19
N LYS A 182 14.98 -4.71 -1.13
CA LYS A 182 15.05 -4.26 0.27
C LYS A 182 14.00 -3.18 0.59
N VAL A 183 12.80 -3.34 0.07
CA VAL A 183 11.65 -2.49 0.39
C VAL A 183 10.55 -3.32 1.04
N PRO A 184 9.79 -2.77 2.00
CA PRO A 184 8.61 -3.42 2.52
C PRO A 184 7.50 -3.45 1.46
N ILE A 185 6.69 -4.52 1.49
CA ILE A 185 5.48 -4.65 0.68
C ILE A 185 4.30 -4.95 1.60
N LEU A 186 3.20 -4.20 1.47
CA LEU A 186 1.91 -4.41 2.11
C LEU A 186 0.93 -5.05 1.13
#